data_56963721f4689e7300ff1bedcf5c17c0
#
_entry.id   56963721f4689e7300ff1bedcf5c17c0
#
_cell.length_a   1.000
_cell.length_b   1.000
_cell.length_c   1.000
_cell.angle_alpha   90.00
_cell.angle_beta   90.00
_cell.angle_gamma   90.00
#
_symmetry.space_group_name_H-M   'P 1'
#
loop_
_entity.id
_entity.type
_entity.pdbx_description
1 polymer ?
#
loop_
_entity_poly.entity_id
_entity_poly.type
_entity_poly.pdbx_seq_one_letter_code
_entity_poly.pdbx_strand_id
1 'polypeptide(L)'
;MTGARYAIQVRNTSGQRVMGVMSVDGVNVITGDTAAWDQSGYVLSRNQNAQITGWRKSNDEVAAFHFTALPYSYAARTGRPDNVGVIGLAVFREQYTPPPSPPPMRPMPRYEPSLREDAPASRAAPGAMAEAAPEAAARDSAQAQKS
;
A
#
# COMPACT_ATOMS: atom_id res chain seq x y z
N MET A 1 5.62 7.31 -36.88
CA MET A 1 4.83 6.68 -35.80
C MET A 1 4.12 7.67 -34.90
N THR A 2 3.88 8.86 -35.35
CA THR A 2 3.15 9.86 -34.57
C THR A 2 1.72 9.36 -34.34
N GLY A 3 1.22 9.45 -33.08
CA GLY A 3 -0.11 9.03 -32.72
C GLY A 3 -0.23 7.61 -32.17
N ALA A 4 0.80 6.79 -32.28
CA ALA A 4 0.78 5.45 -31.71
C ALA A 4 0.76 5.50 -30.18
N ARG A 5 -0.07 4.66 -29.57
CA ARG A 5 -0.10 4.52 -28.12
C ARG A 5 1.04 3.62 -27.65
N TYR A 6 1.53 3.89 -26.45
CA TYR A 6 2.50 3.00 -25.82
C TYR A 6 2.16 2.84 -24.33
N ALA A 7 2.76 1.85 -23.74
CA ALA A 7 2.65 1.58 -22.31
C ALA A 7 4.04 1.27 -21.76
N ILE A 8 4.22 1.53 -20.48
CA ILE A 8 5.48 1.25 -19.80
C ILE A 8 5.24 0.07 -18.87
N GLN A 9 5.98 -1.01 -19.07
CA GLN A 9 5.91 -2.16 -18.21
C GLN A 9 7.03 -2.09 -17.17
N VAL A 10 6.67 -2.22 -15.92
CA VAL A 10 7.61 -2.19 -14.80
C VAL A 10 7.48 -3.49 -14.03
N ARG A 11 8.62 -4.04 -13.66
CA ARG A 11 8.65 -5.25 -12.84
C ARG A 11 9.57 -5.04 -11.65
N ASN A 12 9.05 -5.38 -10.46
CA ASN A 12 9.88 -5.41 -9.27
C ASN A 12 10.54 -6.78 -9.17
N THR A 13 11.85 -6.83 -9.44
CA THR A 13 12.62 -8.07 -9.35
C THR A 13 13.28 -8.25 -7.98
N SER A 14 13.08 -7.33 -7.07
CA SER A 14 13.63 -7.43 -5.72
C SER A 14 12.77 -8.32 -4.84
N GLY A 15 13.34 -8.79 -3.75
CA GLY A 15 12.61 -9.55 -2.75
C GLY A 15 11.78 -8.72 -1.78
N GLN A 16 11.62 -7.43 -2.03
CA GLN A 16 10.97 -6.50 -1.14
C GLN A 16 9.96 -5.64 -1.89
N ARG A 17 9.01 -5.11 -1.15
CA ARG A 17 8.09 -4.11 -1.70
C ARG A 17 8.84 -2.80 -1.95
N VAL A 18 8.60 -2.18 -3.08
CA VAL A 18 9.22 -0.92 -3.46
C VAL A 18 8.16 0.08 -3.92
N MET A 19 8.49 1.35 -3.87
CA MET A 19 7.68 2.42 -4.45
C MET A 19 8.46 3.04 -5.60
N GLY A 20 7.81 3.16 -6.75
CA GLY A 20 8.40 3.81 -7.92
C GLY A 20 7.72 5.12 -8.23
N VAL A 21 8.45 6.21 -8.16
CA VAL A 21 7.97 7.51 -8.63
C VAL A 21 8.38 7.63 -10.09
N MET A 22 7.40 7.56 -10.98
CA MET A 22 7.64 7.55 -12.41
C MET A 22 7.28 8.88 -13.04
N SER A 23 8.12 9.32 -13.94
CA SER A 23 7.85 10.49 -14.77
C SER A 23 7.99 10.14 -16.25
N VAL A 24 7.17 10.78 -17.06
CA VAL A 24 7.26 10.76 -18.50
C VAL A 24 7.31 12.22 -18.94
N ASP A 25 8.29 12.56 -19.75
CA ASP A 25 8.53 13.94 -20.20
C ASP A 25 8.67 14.92 -19.03
N GLY A 26 9.25 14.46 -17.91
CA GLY A 26 9.44 15.30 -16.73
C GLY A 26 8.21 15.53 -15.88
N VAL A 27 7.11 14.84 -16.17
CA VAL A 27 5.83 14.97 -15.47
C VAL A 27 5.52 13.67 -14.74
N ASN A 28 5.20 13.78 -13.45
CA ASN A 28 4.83 12.62 -12.65
C ASN A 28 3.55 12.00 -13.21
N VAL A 29 3.58 10.69 -13.44
CA VAL A 29 2.45 9.99 -14.08
C VAL A 29 1.22 9.86 -13.17
N ILE A 30 1.37 10.05 -11.87
CA ILE A 30 0.26 10.01 -10.93
C ILE A 30 -0.30 11.39 -10.64
N THR A 31 0.57 12.36 -10.36
CA THR A 31 0.13 13.69 -9.93
C THR A 31 -0.10 14.65 -11.08
N GLY A 32 0.56 14.44 -12.21
CA GLY A 32 0.49 15.38 -13.33
C GLY A 32 1.36 16.62 -13.16
N ASP A 33 2.08 16.72 -12.06
CA ASP A 33 2.98 17.85 -11.77
C ASP A 33 4.40 17.56 -12.23
N THR A 34 5.23 18.60 -12.26
CA THR A 34 6.66 18.40 -12.49
C THR A 34 7.20 17.38 -11.50
N ALA A 35 7.92 16.39 -12.01
CA ALA A 35 8.38 15.28 -11.19
C ALA A 35 9.33 15.72 -10.08
N ALA A 36 9.12 15.22 -8.89
CA ALA A 36 9.95 15.43 -7.71
C ALA A 36 10.05 14.16 -6.89
N TRP A 37 11.11 14.05 -6.10
CA TRP A 37 11.43 12.82 -5.36
C TRP A 37 10.43 12.49 -4.26
N ASP A 38 9.74 13.48 -3.72
CA ASP A 38 8.83 13.36 -2.59
C ASP A 38 7.36 13.17 -3.01
N GLN A 39 7.12 12.95 -4.28
CA GLN A 39 5.77 12.77 -4.80
C GLN A 39 5.29 11.33 -4.69
N SER A 40 4.00 11.17 -4.93
CA SER A 40 3.36 9.85 -4.95
C SER A 40 3.91 8.98 -6.08
N GLY A 41 4.01 7.70 -5.79
CA GLY A 41 4.48 6.71 -6.75
C GLY A 41 3.63 5.45 -6.73
N TYR A 42 3.96 4.51 -7.60
CA TYR A 42 3.34 3.20 -7.62
C TYR A 42 4.03 2.27 -6.63
N VAL A 43 3.25 1.58 -5.82
CA VAL A 43 3.78 0.56 -4.90
C VAL A 43 3.73 -0.79 -5.60
N LEU A 44 4.88 -1.43 -5.70
CA LEU A 44 5.02 -2.73 -6.32
C LEU A 44 5.44 -3.74 -5.27
N SER A 45 4.62 -4.76 -5.11
CA SER A 45 4.95 -5.90 -4.26
C SER A 45 6.11 -6.68 -4.85
N ARG A 46 6.69 -7.54 -4.05
CA ARG A 46 7.77 -8.43 -4.49
C ARG A 46 7.35 -9.20 -5.75
N ASN A 47 8.18 -9.15 -6.78
CA ASN A 47 7.97 -9.82 -8.07
C ASN A 47 6.72 -9.37 -8.84
N GLN A 48 6.12 -8.26 -8.45
CA GLN A 48 4.95 -7.74 -9.13
C GLN A 48 5.32 -7.06 -10.44
N ASN A 49 4.47 -7.28 -11.44
CA ASN A 49 4.51 -6.54 -12.70
C ASN A 49 3.41 -5.47 -12.69
N ALA A 50 3.68 -4.34 -13.28
CA ALA A 50 2.68 -3.31 -13.50
C ALA A 50 2.84 -2.74 -14.90
N GLN A 51 1.73 -2.45 -15.54
CA GLN A 51 1.70 -1.79 -16.83
C GLN A 51 1.07 -0.42 -16.65
N ILE A 52 1.81 0.61 -17.03
CA ILE A 52 1.39 1.99 -16.89
C ILE A 52 1.10 2.51 -18.28
N THR A 53 -0.15 2.86 -18.53
CA THR A 53 -0.64 3.19 -19.86
C THR A 53 -0.77 4.69 -20.12
N GLY A 54 -0.60 5.51 -19.09
CA GLY A 54 -0.74 6.96 -19.22
C GLY A 54 -0.62 7.69 -17.90
N TRP A 55 -0.84 9.00 -17.95
CA TRP A 55 -0.93 9.83 -16.76
C TRP A 55 -2.29 9.63 -16.09
N ARG A 56 -2.28 9.46 -14.78
CA ARG A 56 -3.52 9.27 -14.04
C ARG A 56 -4.27 10.60 -13.93
N LYS A 57 -5.52 10.61 -14.37
CA LYS A 57 -6.41 11.75 -14.19
C LYS A 57 -7.28 11.62 -12.97
N SER A 58 -7.75 10.40 -12.69
CA SER A 58 -8.56 10.06 -11.53
C SER A 58 -8.35 8.59 -11.21
N ASN A 59 -9.09 8.04 -10.26
CA ASN A 59 -9.00 6.60 -9.97
C ASN A 59 -9.46 5.73 -11.15
N ASP A 60 -10.32 6.27 -12.01
CA ASP A 60 -10.93 5.52 -13.11
C ASP A 60 -10.45 5.96 -14.49
N GLU A 61 -9.76 7.10 -14.59
CA GLU A 61 -9.36 7.65 -15.87
C GLU A 61 -7.86 7.83 -16.00
N VAL A 62 -7.36 7.52 -17.19
CA VAL A 62 -5.95 7.63 -17.53
C VAL A 62 -5.85 8.36 -18.88
N ALA A 63 -4.96 9.35 -18.95
CA ALA A 63 -4.61 9.98 -20.22
C ALA A 63 -3.52 9.16 -20.88
N ALA A 64 -3.85 8.42 -21.93
CA ALA A 64 -2.96 7.47 -22.58
C ALA A 64 -1.69 8.14 -23.11
N PHE A 65 -0.56 7.43 -23.03
CA PHE A 65 0.67 7.87 -23.66
C PHE A 65 0.60 7.69 -25.16
N HIS A 66 1.00 8.72 -25.89
CA HIS A 66 1.08 8.70 -27.34
C HIS A 66 2.41 9.26 -27.81
N PHE A 67 2.96 8.67 -28.85
CA PHE A 67 4.05 9.30 -29.55
C PHE A 67 3.53 10.51 -30.31
N THR A 68 4.09 11.67 -30.06
CA THR A 68 3.68 12.90 -30.72
C THR A 68 4.91 13.71 -31.13
N ALA A 69 4.73 14.58 -32.12
CA ALA A 69 5.80 15.48 -32.50
C ALA A 69 6.12 16.44 -31.35
N LEU A 70 7.39 16.80 -31.22
CA LEU A 70 7.88 17.61 -30.12
C LEU A 70 7.04 18.87 -29.85
N PRO A 71 6.66 19.68 -30.83
CA PRO A 71 5.90 20.90 -30.55
C PRO A 71 4.51 20.64 -29.96
N TYR A 72 3.97 19.44 -30.15
CA TYR A 72 2.63 19.08 -29.70
C TYR A 72 2.66 18.24 -28.42
N SER A 73 3.84 17.93 -27.89
CA SER A 73 3.93 17.17 -26.65
C SER A 73 3.43 17.98 -25.47
N TYR A 74 2.89 17.30 -24.47
CA TYR A 74 2.43 17.94 -23.26
C TYR A 74 3.55 18.72 -22.57
N ALA A 75 4.75 18.14 -22.52
CA ALA A 75 5.89 18.77 -21.87
C ALA A 75 6.32 20.05 -22.59
N ALA A 76 6.35 20.05 -23.92
CA ALA A 76 6.68 21.25 -24.69
C ALA A 76 5.63 22.34 -24.51
N ARG A 77 4.36 21.96 -24.50
CA ARG A 77 3.25 22.91 -24.31
C ARG A 77 3.22 23.52 -22.91
N THR A 78 3.77 22.83 -21.91
CA THR A 78 3.81 23.30 -20.52
C THR A 78 5.17 23.86 -20.14
N GLY A 79 6.03 24.19 -21.09
CA GLY A 79 7.32 24.83 -20.83
C GLY A 79 8.46 23.88 -20.42
N ARG A 80 8.35 22.60 -20.74
CA ARG A 80 9.36 21.58 -20.38
C ARG A 80 9.89 20.83 -21.59
N PRO A 81 10.30 21.51 -22.68
CA PRO A 81 10.68 20.82 -23.90
C PRO A 81 11.94 19.94 -23.75
N ASP A 82 12.82 20.27 -22.81
CA ASP A 82 14.07 19.55 -22.62
C ASP A 82 13.87 18.14 -22.03
N ASN A 83 12.71 17.90 -21.43
CA ASN A 83 12.40 16.62 -20.79
C ASN A 83 11.58 15.68 -21.68
N VAL A 84 11.30 16.10 -22.92
CA VAL A 84 10.51 15.27 -23.84
C VAL A 84 11.31 14.04 -24.27
N GLY A 85 10.64 12.89 -24.25
CA GLY A 85 11.27 11.62 -24.60
C GLY A 85 12.04 10.96 -23.48
N VAL A 86 11.98 11.52 -22.26
CA VAL A 86 12.67 10.95 -21.11
C VAL A 86 11.65 10.26 -20.20
N ILE A 87 11.91 9.00 -19.90
CA ILE A 87 11.17 8.25 -18.88
C ILE A 87 12.07 8.13 -17.67
N GLY A 88 11.62 8.67 -16.54
CA GLY A 88 12.35 8.60 -15.27
C GLY A 88 11.65 7.69 -14.29
N LEU A 89 12.42 7.00 -13.47
CA LEU A 89 11.89 6.16 -12.40
C LEU A 89 12.81 6.26 -11.19
N ALA A 90 12.28 6.81 -10.11
CA ALA A 90 12.96 6.82 -8.82
C ALA A 90 12.39 5.68 -7.96
N VAL A 91 13.25 4.81 -7.48
CA VAL A 91 12.83 3.63 -6.73
C VAL A 91 13.21 3.81 -5.26
N PHE A 92 12.23 3.64 -4.39
CA PHE A 92 12.39 3.74 -2.96
C PHE A 92 12.07 2.39 -2.32
N ARG A 93 12.93 1.95 -1.43
CA ARG A 93 12.68 0.74 -0.64
C ARG A 93 11.80 1.07 0.54
N GLU A 94 10.96 0.14 0.91
CA GLU A 94 10.19 0.26 2.14
C GLU A 94 11.14 0.19 3.33
N GLN A 95 11.03 1.15 4.22
CA GLN A 95 11.81 1.14 5.44
C GLN A 95 11.19 0.14 6.40
N TYR A 96 11.96 -0.89 6.76
CA TYR A 96 11.50 -1.87 7.72
C TYR A 96 11.59 -1.27 9.12
N THR A 97 10.45 -1.16 9.75
CA THR A 97 10.36 -0.80 11.15
C THR A 97 10.05 -2.07 11.91
N PRO A 98 10.99 -2.62 12.69
CA PRO A 98 10.71 -3.82 13.46
C PRO A 98 9.59 -3.54 14.46
N PRO A 99 8.68 -4.51 14.69
CA PRO A 99 7.66 -4.32 15.69
C PRO A 99 8.29 -4.07 17.05
N PRO A 100 7.68 -3.26 17.91
CA PRO A 100 8.22 -3.03 19.24
C PRO A 100 8.35 -4.36 19.98
N SER A 101 9.48 -4.53 20.66
CA SER A 101 9.70 -5.74 21.43
C SER A 101 8.58 -5.89 22.46
N PRO A 102 8.02 -7.09 22.62
CA PRO A 102 7.02 -7.29 23.66
C PRO A 102 7.65 -6.97 25.02
N PRO A 103 6.88 -6.39 25.94
CA PRO A 103 7.41 -6.10 27.27
C PRO A 103 7.89 -7.40 27.91
N PRO A 104 8.96 -7.35 28.70
CA PRO A 104 9.47 -8.54 29.35
C PRO A 104 8.33 -9.17 30.16
N MET A 105 8.07 -10.43 29.86
CA MET A 105 7.06 -11.16 30.61
C MET A 105 7.54 -11.27 32.05
N ARG A 106 6.72 -10.74 32.96
CA ARG A 106 6.94 -11.04 34.36
C ARG A 106 6.87 -12.54 34.53
N PRO A 107 7.82 -13.14 35.23
CA PRO A 107 7.70 -14.55 35.53
C PRO A 107 6.37 -14.75 36.21
N MET A 108 5.53 -15.55 35.62
CA MET A 108 4.28 -15.90 36.25
C MET A 108 4.62 -16.60 37.57
N PRO A 109 3.97 -16.22 38.66
CA PRO A 109 4.14 -16.95 39.88
C PRO A 109 3.83 -18.40 39.59
N ARG A 110 4.79 -19.27 39.94
CA ARG A 110 4.53 -20.69 39.83
C ARG A 110 3.27 -20.98 40.60
N TYR A 111 2.27 -21.42 39.89
CA TYR A 111 1.10 -21.94 40.53
C TYR A 111 1.53 -23.24 41.21
N GLU A 112 1.78 -23.15 42.48
CA GLU A 112 1.87 -24.34 43.27
C GLU A 112 0.44 -24.77 43.52
N PRO A 113 0.04 -25.92 43.04
CA PRO A 113 -1.25 -26.42 43.41
C PRO A 113 -1.25 -26.58 44.91
N SER A 114 -1.97 -25.71 45.57
CA SER A 114 -2.14 -25.91 46.99
C SER A 114 -2.89 -27.20 47.14
N LEU A 115 -2.33 -28.07 47.93
CA LEU A 115 -2.98 -29.36 48.19
C LEU A 115 -4.21 -29.24 49.00
N ARG A 116 -4.73 -28.09 49.13
CA ARG A 116 -6.02 -27.91 49.78
C ARG A 116 -7.07 -28.34 48.81
N GLU A 117 -7.52 -29.48 49.07
CA GLU A 117 -8.55 -30.04 48.27
C GLU A 117 -9.86 -29.47 48.44
N ASP A 118 -9.95 -28.51 49.21
CA ASP A 118 -11.20 -27.94 49.53
C ASP A 118 -11.73 -27.06 48.46
N ALA A 119 -11.35 -27.23 47.35
CA ALA A 119 -11.83 -26.39 46.31
C ALA A 119 -13.11 -26.91 45.72
N PRO A 120 -14.07 -27.13 46.43
CA PRO A 120 -15.32 -27.46 45.85
C PRO A 120 -15.86 -26.33 45.04
N ALA A 121 -15.25 -25.33 45.13
CA ALA A 121 -15.68 -24.20 44.48
C ALA A 121 -15.75 -24.27 43.03
N SER A 122 -15.27 -25.27 42.59
CA SER A 122 -15.29 -25.44 41.18
C SER A 122 -16.62 -25.19 40.53
N ARG A 123 -17.66 -25.21 41.32
CA ARG A 123 -18.84 -24.99 40.71
C ARG A 123 -19.06 -23.71 40.24
N ALA A 124 -18.32 -22.90 40.32
CA ALA A 124 -18.59 -21.64 39.85
C ALA A 124 -19.03 -21.58 38.42
N ALA A 125 -18.99 -22.50 37.72
CA ALA A 125 -19.60 -22.49 36.43
C ALA A 125 -19.61 -21.15 35.74
N PRO A 126 -18.61 -20.51 35.73
CA PRO A 126 -18.58 -19.20 35.14
C PRO A 126 -18.65 -19.22 33.63
N GLY A 127 -18.68 -20.36 33.11
CA GLY A 127 -18.66 -20.48 31.65
C GLY A 127 -19.85 -19.85 30.95
N ALA A 128 -20.91 -19.67 31.64
CA ALA A 128 -22.09 -19.08 31.02
C ALA A 128 -21.92 -17.63 30.64
N MET A 129 -21.00 -16.95 31.27
CA MET A 129 -20.84 -15.54 31.01
C MET A 129 -20.02 -15.24 29.76
N ALA A 130 -19.26 -16.16 29.35
CA ALA A 130 -18.40 -15.93 28.21
C ALA A 130 -19.14 -15.99 26.87
N GLU A 131 -20.30 -16.56 26.87
CA GLU A 131 -21.00 -16.75 25.62
C GLU A 131 -21.70 -15.52 25.08
N ALA A 132 -21.95 -14.59 25.90
CA ALA A 132 -22.70 -13.41 25.47
C ALA A 132 -21.86 -12.41 24.68
N ALA A 133 -20.62 -12.35 24.97
CA ALA A 133 -19.78 -11.33 24.37
C ALA A 133 -19.57 -11.47 22.86
N PRO A 134 -19.39 -12.64 22.33
CA PRO A 134 -19.15 -12.74 20.90
C PRO A 134 -20.33 -12.34 20.02
N GLU A 135 -21.50 -12.48 20.51
CA GLU A 135 -22.66 -12.13 19.72
C GLU A 135 -22.82 -10.63 19.52
N ALA A 136 -22.50 -9.87 20.51
CA ALA A 136 -22.59 -8.43 20.40
C ALA A 136 -21.60 -7.89 19.37
N ALA A 137 -20.43 -8.42 19.35
CA ALA A 137 -19.42 -7.98 18.40
C ALA A 137 -19.80 -8.29 16.96
N ALA A 138 -20.44 -9.40 16.75
CA ALA A 138 -20.87 -9.78 15.42
C ALA A 138 -21.98 -8.87 14.87
N ARG A 139 -22.84 -8.42 15.73
CA ARG A 139 -23.90 -7.52 15.32
C ARG A 139 -23.39 -6.16 14.92
N ASP A 140 -22.44 -5.67 15.66
CA ASP A 140 -21.86 -4.37 15.33
C ASP A 140 -21.14 -4.40 13.99
N SER A 141 -20.48 -5.48 13.69
CA SER A 141 -19.83 -5.60 12.42
C SER A 141 -20.80 -5.62 11.23
N ALA A 142 -21.94 -6.22 11.42
CA ALA A 142 -22.93 -6.28 10.37
C ALA A 142 -23.56 -4.92 10.09
N GLN A 143 -23.70 -4.09 11.08
CA GLN A 143 -24.25 -2.75 10.88
C GLN A 143 -23.27 -1.83 10.17
N ALA A 144 -22.02 -1.99 10.40
CA ALA A 144 -21.02 -1.15 9.76
C ALA A 144 -20.97 -1.32 8.24
N GLN A 145 -21.41 -2.44 7.74
CA GLN A 145 -21.36 -2.71 6.31
C GLN A 145 -22.51 -2.09 5.52
N LYS A 146 -23.50 -1.57 6.18
CA LYS A 146 -24.65 -1.01 5.49
C LYS A 146 -24.61 0.49 5.25
N SER A 147 -23.63 1.16 5.71
CA SER A 147 -23.52 2.60 5.55
C SER A 147 -22.73 3.01 4.30
#